data_d32d9f70eea4c4e97d14e1f03e945f4f
#
_entry.id   d32d9f70eea4c4e97d14e1f03e945f4f
#
_cell.length_a   1.000
_cell.length_b   1.000
_cell.length_c   1.000
_cell.angle_alpha   90.00
_cell.angle_beta   90.00
_cell.angle_gamma   90.00
#
_symmetry.space_group_name_H-M   'P 1'
#
loop_
_entity.id
_entity.type
_entity.pdbx_description
1 polymer ?
#
loop_
_entity_poly.entity_id
_entity_poly.type
_entity_poly.pdbx_seq_one_letter_code
_entity_poly.pdbx_strand_id
1 'polypeptide(L)'
;VNDDFKVRASFTNTIARPKYSALAPNITIKRSDNEISLGNPGLKPTLSYNFDLSGEYYFKSIGLVSAGIFYKKINDFIVDQTLRNYSYNGTTYTKFSQPRNSGNADLLGVEVAYQRDFSFIAPSLKCIGFYGTYTYSYSRVDNFNFEGRENESGLRLPGSPEHTANASLFFEKSGLSIRLSYNYASAFIDEMGSEKFYDRYYDAVNYMLSLIHIS
;
A
#
# COMPACT_ATOMS: atom_id res chain seq x y z
N VAL A 1 -26.46 12.22 21.63
CA VAL A 1 -25.54 11.76 20.56
C VAL A 1 -26.29 11.96 19.26
N ASN A 2 -25.73 12.71 18.33
CA ASN A 2 -26.38 12.93 17.03
C ASN A 2 -26.22 11.62 16.21
N ASP A 3 -27.30 10.99 15.79
CA ASP A 3 -27.28 9.72 15.04
C ASP A 3 -26.57 9.84 13.69
N ASP A 4 -26.41 11.07 13.18
CA ASP A 4 -25.77 11.36 11.91
C ASP A 4 -24.22 11.37 11.98
N PHE A 5 -23.66 11.43 13.20
CA PHE A 5 -22.19 11.48 13.40
C PHE A 5 -21.70 10.32 14.26
N LYS A 6 -20.68 9.60 13.73
CA LYS A 6 -20.05 8.48 14.44
C LYS A 6 -18.55 8.70 14.53
N VAL A 7 -17.98 8.40 15.69
CA VAL A 7 -16.53 8.36 15.92
C VAL A 7 -16.14 6.95 16.28
N ARG A 8 -15.05 6.48 15.69
CA ARG A 8 -14.46 5.19 16.02
C ARG A 8 -12.99 5.36 16.35
N ALA A 9 -12.55 4.72 17.40
CA ALA A 9 -11.15 4.53 17.74
C ALA A 9 -10.86 3.04 17.83
N SER A 10 -9.78 2.60 17.24
CA SER A 10 -9.36 1.20 17.32
C SER A 10 -7.87 1.08 17.60
N PHE A 11 -7.53 0.00 18.30
CA PHE A 11 -6.18 -0.48 18.48
C PHE A 11 -6.14 -1.96 18.11
N THR A 12 -5.23 -2.32 17.22
CA THR A 12 -5.05 -3.72 16.82
C THR A 12 -3.58 -4.10 16.80
N ASN A 13 -3.31 -5.36 17.17
CA ASN A 13 -2.01 -5.98 17.00
C ASN A 13 -2.14 -7.06 15.95
N THR A 14 -1.32 -6.99 14.91
CA THR A 14 -1.36 -7.93 13.78
C THR A 14 -0.01 -8.58 13.57
N ILE A 15 -0.03 -9.80 13.04
CA ILE A 15 1.15 -10.59 12.71
C ILE A 15 1.07 -11.04 11.24
N ALA A 16 2.11 -10.74 10.47
CA ALA A 16 2.29 -11.27 9.12
C ALA A 16 3.42 -12.30 9.12
N ARG A 17 3.05 -13.55 8.87
CA ARG A 17 4.02 -14.65 8.81
C ARG A 17 4.72 -14.67 7.45
N PRO A 18 6.03 -14.97 7.40
CA PRO A 18 6.72 -15.21 6.14
C PRO A 18 6.02 -16.30 5.31
N LYS A 19 6.07 -16.17 4.00
CA LYS A 19 5.59 -17.23 3.11
C LYS A 19 6.45 -18.49 3.30
N TYR A 20 5.86 -19.68 3.24
CA TYR A 20 6.59 -20.93 3.36
C TYR A 20 7.71 -21.08 2.32
N SER A 21 7.49 -20.60 1.11
CA SER A 21 8.50 -20.56 0.06
C SER A 21 9.72 -19.70 0.41
N ALA A 22 9.53 -18.65 1.21
CA ALA A 22 10.61 -17.79 1.67
C ALA A 22 11.40 -18.40 2.84
N LEU A 23 10.75 -19.24 3.66
CA LEU A 23 11.38 -19.98 4.76
C LEU A 23 12.12 -21.24 4.29
N ALA A 24 11.71 -21.83 3.16
CA ALA A 24 12.33 -23.05 2.66
C ALA A 24 13.80 -22.78 2.26
N PRO A 25 14.77 -23.62 2.67
CA PRO A 25 16.19 -23.43 2.35
C PRO A 25 16.52 -23.85 0.90
N ASN A 26 15.71 -23.35 -0.04
CA ASN A 26 15.86 -23.66 -1.47
C ASN A 26 16.81 -22.66 -2.14
N ILE A 27 17.53 -23.18 -3.13
CA ILE A 27 18.37 -22.41 -4.02
C ILE A 27 17.73 -22.49 -5.40
N THR A 28 17.40 -21.35 -5.99
CA THR A 28 16.89 -21.25 -7.35
C THR A 28 17.91 -20.50 -8.20
N ILE A 29 18.37 -21.12 -9.28
CA ILE A 29 19.34 -20.54 -10.21
C ILE A 29 18.66 -20.37 -11.57
N LYS A 30 18.55 -19.13 -12.03
CA LYS A 30 18.14 -18.77 -13.39
C LYS A 30 19.40 -18.61 -14.26
N ARG A 31 19.76 -19.66 -14.98
CA ARG A 31 20.99 -19.68 -15.79
C ARG A 31 20.96 -18.68 -16.96
N SER A 32 19.78 -18.43 -17.54
CA SER A 32 19.63 -17.45 -18.62
C SER A 32 20.05 -16.03 -18.22
N ASP A 33 19.76 -15.66 -16.97
CA ASP A 33 19.93 -14.30 -16.46
C ASP A 33 21.16 -14.21 -15.51
N ASN A 34 21.81 -15.34 -15.24
CA ASN A 34 22.88 -15.49 -14.27
C ASN A 34 22.47 -14.97 -12.87
N GLU A 35 21.23 -15.33 -12.45
CA GLU A 35 20.66 -14.92 -11.16
C GLU A 35 20.54 -16.11 -10.21
N ILE A 36 20.69 -15.84 -8.90
CA ILE A 36 20.49 -16.79 -7.83
C ILE A 36 19.54 -16.22 -6.78
N SER A 37 18.60 -17.04 -6.32
CA SER A 37 17.70 -16.71 -5.22
C SER A 37 17.75 -17.77 -4.14
N LEU A 38 17.86 -17.35 -2.87
CA LEU A 38 17.87 -18.22 -1.71
C LEU A 38 16.69 -17.95 -0.80
N GLY A 39 16.10 -19.01 -0.24
CA GLY A 39 15.19 -18.86 0.88
C GLY A 39 15.95 -18.56 2.18
N ASN A 40 15.21 -18.13 3.22
CA ASN A 40 15.78 -17.78 4.52
C ASN A 40 14.96 -18.40 5.67
N PRO A 41 15.38 -19.56 6.20
CA PRO A 41 14.73 -20.19 7.34
C PRO A 41 14.74 -19.35 8.63
N GLY A 42 15.63 -18.36 8.72
CA GLY A 42 15.76 -17.47 9.88
C GLY A 42 14.79 -16.30 9.92
N LEU A 43 13.84 -16.22 8.97
CA LEU A 43 12.87 -15.12 8.94
C LEU A 43 11.95 -15.14 10.18
N LYS A 44 11.83 -13.97 10.79
CA LYS A 44 10.86 -13.69 11.85
C LYS A 44 9.56 -13.16 11.27
N PRO A 45 8.41 -13.39 11.93
CA PRO A 45 7.18 -12.73 11.56
C PRO A 45 7.27 -11.21 11.72
N THR A 46 6.64 -10.48 10.82
CA THR A 46 6.42 -9.03 10.97
C THR A 46 5.29 -8.79 11.96
N LEU A 47 5.51 -7.94 12.94
CA LEU A 47 4.51 -7.53 13.94
C LEU A 47 4.11 -6.09 13.68
N SER A 48 2.81 -5.79 13.77
CA SER A 48 2.33 -4.41 13.62
C SER A 48 1.35 -4.03 14.72
N TYR A 49 1.59 -2.87 15.36
CA TYR A 49 0.68 -2.19 16.25
C TYR A 49 0.00 -1.07 15.49
N ASN A 50 -1.32 -1.10 15.39
CA ASN A 50 -2.09 -0.17 14.60
C ASN A 50 -3.04 0.62 15.48
N PHE A 51 -3.05 1.94 15.33
CA PHE A 51 -3.94 2.88 15.98
C PHE A 51 -4.72 3.63 14.91
N ASP A 52 -6.03 3.59 14.98
CA ASP A 52 -6.91 4.25 14.04
C ASP A 52 -7.93 5.12 14.79
N LEU A 53 -8.15 6.34 14.31
CA LEU A 53 -9.21 7.21 14.76
C LEU A 53 -9.94 7.76 13.54
N SER A 54 -11.24 7.56 13.46
CA SER A 54 -12.06 8.03 12.34
C SER A 54 -13.37 8.66 12.80
N GLY A 55 -13.83 9.64 12.03
CA GLY A 55 -15.14 10.26 12.15
C GLY A 55 -15.93 10.11 10.85
N GLU A 56 -17.22 9.81 10.96
CA GLU A 56 -18.14 9.65 9.86
C GLU A 56 -19.36 10.56 10.07
N TYR A 57 -19.76 11.27 9.04
CA TYR A 57 -20.99 12.03 9.03
C TYR A 57 -21.91 11.55 7.90
N TYR A 58 -23.11 11.16 8.28
CA TYR A 58 -24.15 10.65 7.38
C TYR A 58 -25.11 11.80 7.02
N PHE A 59 -25.22 12.08 5.73
CA PHE A 59 -26.19 13.08 5.27
C PHE A 59 -27.61 12.51 5.33
N LYS A 60 -28.61 13.36 5.56
CA LYS A 60 -30.03 12.96 5.58
C LYS A 60 -30.52 12.38 4.24
N SER A 61 -29.91 12.79 3.11
CA SER A 61 -29.99 12.11 1.82
C SER A 61 -28.92 11.03 1.72
N ILE A 62 -28.93 10.22 0.66
CA ILE A 62 -27.88 9.22 0.43
C ILE A 62 -26.53 9.92 0.34
N GLY A 63 -25.69 9.75 1.36
CA GLY A 63 -24.35 10.33 1.36
C GLY A 63 -23.60 10.15 2.68
N LEU A 64 -22.28 10.15 2.57
CA LEU A 64 -21.32 9.97 3.66
C LEU A 64 -20.09 10.83 3.41
N VAL A 65 -19.59 11.48 4.44
CA VAL A 65 -18.21 11.96 4.50
C VAL A 65 -17.51 11.30 5.68
N SER A 66 -16.32 10.80 5.47
CA SER A 66 -15.47 10.29 6.54
C SER A 66 -14.07 10.88 6.47
N ALA A 67 -13.47 11.05 7.63
CA ALA A 67 -12.07 11.41 7.77
C ALA A 67 -11.45 10.56 8.88
N GLY A 68 -10.23 10.10 8.68
CA GLY A 68 -9.51 9.29 9.65
C GLY A 68 -8.03 9.60 9.67
N ILE A 69 -7.41 9.32 10.79
CA ILE A 69 -5.95 9.28 10.95
C ILE A 69 -5.57 7.89 11.40
N PHE A 70 -4.44 7.41 10.92
CA PHE A 70 -3.90 6.11 11.35
C PHE A 70 -2.40 6.22 11.63
N TYR A 71 -1.96 5.41 12.58
CA TYR A 71 -0.54 5.20 12.87
C TYR A 71 -0.27 3.72 13.00
N LYS A 72 0.78 3.23 12.32
CA LYS A 72 1.22 1.84 12.39
C LYS A 72 2.70 1.79 12.73
N LYS A 73 3.03 1.02 13.77
CA LYS A 73 4.40 0.67 14.11
C LYS A 73 4.64 -0.77 13.68
N ILE A 74 5.55 -0.95 12.73
CA ILE A 74 5.83 -2.23 12.08
C ILE A 74 7.23 -2.66 12.52
N ASN A 75 7.35 -3.85 13.09
CA ASN A 75 8.62 -4.44 13.52
C ASN A 75 8.97 -5.62 12.64
N ASP A 76 10.26 -5.79 12.37
CA ASP A 76 10.81 -6.92 11.60
C ASP A 76 10.15 -7.09 10.21
N PHE A 77 9.89 -5.96 9.50
CA PHE A 77 9.33 -6.09 8.14
C PHE A 77 10.28 -6.84 7.20
N ILE A 78 9.71 -7.59 6.28
CA ILE A 78 10.45 -8.45 5.37
C ILE A 78 10.52 -7.79 3.99
N VAL A 79 11.73 -7.69 3.44
CA VAL A 79 11.99 -7.29 2.05
C VAL A 79 12.89 -8.29 1.36
N ASP A 80 12.83 -8.34 0.04
CA ASP A 80 13.78 -9.08 -0.78
C ASP A 80 15.05 -8.23 -0.93
N GLN A 81 16.13 -8.69 -0.26
CA GLN A 81 17.47 -8.11 -0.44
C GLN A 81 18.03 -8.53 -1.78
N THR A 82 18.43 -7.56 -2.61
CA THR A 82 19.08 -7.80 -3.90
C THR A 82 20.51 -7.28 -3.86
N LEU A 83 21.48 -8.17 -4.13
CA LEU A 83 22.90 -7.82 -4.28
C LEU A 83 23.33 -8.08 -5.72
N ARG A 84 24.25 -7.25 -6.23
CA ARG A 84 24.85 -7.42 -7.55
C ARG A 84 26.25 -7.99 -7.45
N ASN A 85 26.67 -8.73 -8.50
CA ASN A 85 28.00 -9.35 -8.59
C ASN A 85 28.35 -10.18 -7.35
N TYR A 86 27.37 -10.95 -6.87
CA TYR A 86 27.47 -11.75 -5.65
C TYR A 86 28.14 -13.08 -5.94
N SER A 87 29.19 -13.42 -5.16
CA SER A 87 29.88 -14.72 -5.29
C SER A 87 29.27 -15.74 -4.34
N TYR A 88 28.76 -16.84 -4.89
CA TYR A 88 28.22 -17.97 -4.15
C TYR A 88 28.85 -19.28 -4.63
N ASN A 89 29.46 -20.04 -3.72
CA ASN A 89 30.15 -21.30 -4.00
C ASN A 89 31.14 -21.22 -5.20
N GLY A 90 31.91 -20.12 -5.28
CA GLY A 90 32.93 -19.93 -6.32
C GLY A 90 32.37 -19.46 -7.67
N THR A 91 31.05 -19.25 -7.79
CA THR A 91 30.43 -18.71 -9.00
C THR A 91 29.92 -17.31 -8.70
N THR A 92 30.23 -16.35 -9.59
CA THR A 92 29.71 -14.96 -9.50
C THR A 92 28.41 -14.83 -10.28
N TYR A 93 27.37 -14.39 -9.59
CA TYR A 93 26.04 -14.12 -10.15
C TYR A 93 25.83 -12.62 -10.34
N THR A 94 25.17 -12.23 -11.42
CA THR A 94 24.85 -10.84 -11.70
C THR A 94 23.84 -10.28 -10.70
N LYS A 95 22.94 -11.14 -10.19
CA LYS A 95 21.93 -10.80 -9.19
C LYS A 95 21.78 -11.93 -8.18
N PHE A 96 21.85 -11.58 -6.91
CA PHE A 96 21.47 -12.42 -5.78
C PHE A 96 20.22 -11.83 -5.13
N SER A 97 19.26 -12.67 -4.74
CA SER A 97 18.06 -12.25 -4.03
C SER A 97 17.78 -13.17 -2.84
N GLN A 98 17.47 -12.57 -1.69
CA GLN A 98 17.07 -13.29 -0.47
C GLN A 98 16.12 -12.46 0.37
N PRO A 99 14.97 -13.01 0.85
CA PRO A 99 14.11 -12.33 1.80
C PRO A 99 14.79 -12.19 3.16
N ARG A 100 14.75 -10.99 3.76
CA ARG A 100 15.35 -10.68 5.08
C ARG A 100 14.43 -9.76 5.89
N ASN A 101 14.50 -9.90 7.22
CA ASN A 101 13.94 -8.90 8.11
C ASN A 101 14.87 -7.68 8.11
N SER A 102 14.36 -6.52 7.69
CA SER A 102 15.18 -5.36 7.36
C SER A 102 15.00 -4.15 8.29
N GLY A 103 14.41 -4.37 9.45
CA GLY A 103 14.27 -3.32 10.47
C GLY A 103 12.82 -3.03 10.85
N ASN A 104 12.60 -1.82 11.34
CA ASN A 104 11.31 -1.33 11.79
C ASN A 104 10.84 -0.18 10.91
N ALA A 105 9.54 0.02 10.85
CA ALA A 105 8.96 1.15 10.12
C ALA A 105 7.80 1.76 10.91
N ASP A 106 7.69 3.07 10.83
CA ASP A 106 6.54 3.83 11.26
C ASP A 106 5.77 4.31 10.03
N LEU A 107 4.46 4.18 10.06
CA LEU A 107 3.56 4.65 9.01
C LEU A 107 2.47 5.50 9.66
N LEU A 108 2.41 6.78 9.27
CA LEU A 108 1.39 7.73 9.69
C LEU A 108 0.61 8.19 8.47
N GLY A 109 -0.71 8.29 8.56
CA GLY A 109 -1.49 8.79 7.44
C GLY A 109 -2.84 9.37 7.81
N VAL A 110 -3.43 10.00 6.79
CA VAL A 110 -4.75 10.59 6.82
C VAL A 110 -5.55 10.05 5.66
N GLU A 111 -6.79 9.67 5.92
CA GLU A 111 -7.74 9.19 4.93
C GLU A 111 -8.98 10.07 4.92
N VAL A 112 -9.48 10.39 3.73
CA VAL A 112 -10.75 11.09 3.54
C VAL A 112 -11.56 10.34 2.51
N ALA A 113 -12.85 10.12 2.79
CA ALA A 113 -13.79 9.58 1.82
C ALA A 113 -15.04 10.44 1.77
N TYR A 114 -15.57 10.61 0.57
CA TYR A 114 -16.79 11.34 0.31
C TYR A 114 -17.64 10.57 -0.69
N GLN A 115 -18.92 10.39 -0.36
CA GLN A 115 -19.89 9.79 -1.26
C GLN A 115 -21.19 10.56 -1.13
N ARG A 116 -21.75 11.00 -2.26
CA ARG A 116 -23.07 11.66 -2.27
C ARG A 116 -23.68 11.67 -3.67
N ASP A 117 -25.02 11.54 -3.75
CA ASP A 117 -25.75 11.93 -4.94
C ASP A 117 -25.90 13.46 -5.04
N PHE A 118 -26.24 13.98 -6.20
CA PHE A 118 -26.39 15.43 -6.41
C PHE A 118 -27.81 15.96 -6.16
N SER A 119 -28.66 15.20 -5.48
CA SER A 119 -30.01 15.66 -5.09
C SER A 119 -30.00 16.89 -4.21
N PHE A 120 -28.88 17.16 -3.50
CA PHE A 120 -28.74 18.40 -2.69
C PHE A 120 -28.58 19.67 -3.53
N ILE A 121 -28.24 19.56 -4.82
CA ILE A 121 -28.18 20.66 -5.78
C ILE A 121 -29.55 20.82 -6.42
N ALA A 122 -30.12 19.74 -6.94
CA ALA A 122 -31.44 19.71 -7.51
C ALA A 122 -32.06 18.29 -7.43
N PRO A 123 -33.35 18.11 -7.09
CA PRO A 123 -34.00 16.80 -7.00
C PRO A 123 -33.90 15.96 -8.27
N SER A 124 -33.80 16.60 -9.44
CA SER A 124 -33.64 15.94 -10.75
C SER A 124 -32.27 15.24 -10.90
N LEU A 125 -31.28 15.65 -10.12
CA LEU A 125 -29.91 15.10 -10.16
C LEU A 125 -29.69 13.92 -9.22
N LYS A 126 -30.74 13.38 -8.59
CA LYS A 126 -30.64 12.23 -7.68
C LYS A 126 -30.09 10.95 -8.33
N CYS A 127 -30.11 10.86 -9.67
CA CYS A 127 -29.58 9.76 -10.43
C CYS A 127 -28.09 9.87 -10.71
N ILE A 128 -27.45 10.98 -10.38
CA ILE A 128 -26.03 11.22 -10.55
C ILE A 128 -25.40 11.35 -9.17
N GLY A 129 -24.23 10.74 -8.98
CA GLY A 129 -23.49 10.91 -7.74
C GLY A 129 -22.00 10.77 -7.94
N PHE A 130 -21.29 11.12 -6.89
CA PHE A 130 -19.84 11.09 -6.81
C PHE A 130 -19.41 10.24 -5.60
N TYR A 131 -18.36 9.47 -5.80
CA TYR A 131 -17.59 8.79 -4.75
C TYR A 131 -16.13 9.15 -4.93
N GLY A 132 -15.46 9.50 -3.86
CA GLY A 132 -14.04 9.78 -3.88
C GLY A 132 -13.37 9.39 -2.57
N THR A 133 -12.15 8.88 -2.67
CA THR A 133 -11.27 8.63 -1.54
C THR A 133 -9.90 9.23 -1.82
N TYR A 134 -9.27 9.71 -0.78
CA TYR A 134 -7.90 10.17 -0.83
C TYR A 134 -7.18 9.74 0.46
N THR A 135 -5.99 9.18 0.29
CA THR A 135 -5.11 8.82 1.40
C THR A 135 -3.75 9.48 1.21
N TYR A 136 -3.29 10.14 2.24
CA TYR A 136 -1.90 10.54 2.39
C TYR A 136 -1.25 9.64 3.43
N SER A 137 -0.10 9.04 3.11
CA SER A 137 0.65 8.18 4.02
C SER A 137 2.14 8.52 4.00
N TYR A 138 2.68 8.84 5.17
CA TYR A 138 4.12 9.04 5.36
C TYR A 138 4.69 7.84 6.08
N SER A 139 5.68 7.19 5.47
CA SER A 139 6.41 6.08 6.07
C SER A 139 7.86 6.45 6.34
N ARG A 140 8.41 5.91 7.43
CA ARG A 140 9.82 6.04 7.78
C ARG A 140 10.33 4.69 8.26
N VAL A 141 11.44 4.26 7.69
CA VAL A 141 12.16 3.06 8.11
C VAL A 141 13.26 3.45 9.08
N ASP A 142 13.30 2.79 10.24
CA ASP A 142 14.35 2.93 11.26
C ASP A 142 15.10 1.60 11.41
N ASN A 143 16.39 1.69 11.80
CA ASN A 143 17.26 0.53 12.01
C ASN A 143 17.31 -0.39 10.79
N PHE A 144 17.45 0.20 9.61
CA PHE A 144 17.53 -0.54 8.38
C PHE A 144 18.79 -1.41 8.36
N ASN A 145 18.59 -2.72 8.44
CA ASN A 145 19.67 -3.70 8.46
C ASN A 145 19.81 -4.36 7.08
N PHE A 146 20.56 -3.68 6.20
CA PHE A 146 20.75 -4.11 4.84
C PHE A 146 22.24 -3.94 4.51
N GLU A 147 22.90 -4.98 4.02
CA GLU A 147 24.32 -4.95 3.70
C GLU A 147 24.67 -3.80 2.75
N GLY A 148 25.56 -2.91 3.21
CA GLY A 148 25.96 -1.70 2.48
C GLY A 148 25.07 -0.46 2.70
N ARG A 149 23.98 -0.58 3.51
CA ARG A 149 23.01 0.53 3.75
C ARG A 149 22.65 0.72 5.23
N GLU A 150 23.42 0.17 6.14
CA GLU A 150 23.10 0.11 7.59
C GLU A 150 22.97 1.50 8.24
N ASN A 151 23.58 2.52 7.64
CA ASN A 151 23.55 3.90 8.14
C ASN A 151 22.60 4.82 7.35
N GLU A 152 21.81 4.27 6.44
CA GLU A 152 20.89 5.06 5.65
C GLU A 152 19.66 5.46 6.48
N SER A 153 19.34 6.74 6.49
CA SER A 153 18.21 7.32 7.21
C SER A 153 17.17 7.90 6.25
N GLY A 154 15.92 7.92 6.69
CA GLY A 154 14.84 8.54 5.93
C GLY A 154 14.30 7.69 4.77
N LEU A 155 14.62 6.38 4.77
CA LEU A 155 14.04 5.45 3.82
C LEU A 155 12.54 5.33 4.03
N ARG A 156 11.82 5.24 2.91
CA ARG A 156 10.38 4.95 2.91
C ARG A 156 10.15 3.44 2.88
N LEU A 157 9.03 3.03 3.45
CA LEU A 157 8.63 1.62 3.41
C LEU A 157 8.33 1.22 1.95
N PRO A 158 8.97 0.15 1.43
CA PRO A 158 8.66 -0.36 0.09
C PRO A 158 7.19 -0.74 -0.06
N GLY A 159 6.64 -0.57 -1.27
CA GLY A 159 5.25 -0.86 -1.58
C GLY A 159 4.25 0.13 -0.99
N SER A 160 4.71 1.27 -0.43
CA SER A 160 3.85 2.28 0.22
C SER A 160 3.88 3.59 -0.55
N PRO A 161 2.94 3.84 -1.50
CA PRO A 161 2.80 5.14 -2.14
C PRO A 161 2.39 6.21 -1.12
N GLU A 162 2.93 7.41 -1.27
CA GLU A 162 2.64 8.53 -0.37
C GLU A 162 1.22 9.08 -0.58
N HIS A 163 0.75 9.07 -1.82
CA HIS A 163 -0.57 9.55 -2.18
C HIS A 163 -1.31 8.48 -2.96
N THR A 164 -2.53 8.19 -2.55
CA THR A 164 -3.48 7.40 -3.35
C THR A 164 -4.80 8.14 -3.44
N ALA A 165 -5.44 8.09 -4.59
CA ALA A 165 -6.76 8.68 -4.80
C ALA A 165 -7.60 7.80 -5.70
N ASN A 166 -8.89 7.70 -5.37
CA ASN A 166 -9.89 7.07 -6.22
C ASN A 166 -11.07 8.04 -6.35
N ALA A 167 -11.57 8.21 -7.57
CA ALA A 167 -12.73 9.04 -7.84
C ALA A 167 -13.65 8.32 -8.82
N SER A 168 -14.96 8.36 -8.59
CA SER A 168 -15.96 7.78 -9.46
C SER A 168 -17.16 8.72 -9.61
N LEU A 169 -17.57 8.93 -10.83
CA LEU A 169 -18.89 9.48 -11.16
C LEU A 169 -19.80 8.33 -11.55
N PHE A 170 -21.01 8.33 -11.04
CA PHE A 170 -22.00 7.32 -11.40
C PHE A 170 -23.34 7.96 -11.78
N PHE A 171 -24.01 7.29 -12.71
CA PHE A 171 -25.37 7.61 -13.14
C PHE A 171 -26.20 6.33 -13.07
N GLU A 172 -27.35 6.40 -12.39
CA GLU A 172 -28.26 5.27 -12.23
C GLU A 172 -29.71 5.71 -12.44
N LYS A 173 -30.34 5.23 -13.52
CA LYS A 173 -31.73 5.56 -13.82
C LYS A 173 -32.37 4.47 -14.70
N SER A 174 -33.56 3.98 -14.29
CA SER A 174 -34.43 3.11 -15.10
C SER A 174 -33.69 1.90 -15.69
N GLY A 175 -32.92 1.18 -14.88
CA GLY A 175 -32.17 0.00 -15.31
C GLY A 175 -30.85 0.29 -16.03
N LEU A 176 -30.53 1.55 -16.33
CA LEU A 176 -29.24 1.96 -16.86
C LEU A 176 -28.31 2.41 -15.72
N SER A 177 -27.14 1.79 -15.60
CA SER A 177 -26.06 2.18 -14.69
C SER A 177 -24.79 2.47 -15.47
N ILE A 178 -24.22 3.66 -15.28
CA ILE A 178 -22.95 4.07 -15.89
C ILE A 178 -22.02 4.52 -14.78
N ARG A 179 -20.77 4.03 -14.79
CA ARG A 179 -19.74 4.44 -13.84
C ARG A 179 -18.45 4.78 -14.57
N LEU A 180 -17.91 5.94 -14.27
CA LEU A 180 -16.58 6.36 -14.70
C LEU A 180 -15.69 6.48 -13.46
N SER A 181 -14.61 5.72 -13.43
CA SER A 181 -13.69 5.68 -12.28
C SER A 181 -12.27 6.07 -12.70
N TYR A 182 -11.62 6.85 -11.84
CA TYR A 182 -10.22 7.24 -11.96
C TYR A 182 -9.47 6.79 -10.70
N ASN A 183 -8.30 6.21 -10.88
CA ASN A 183 -7.44 5.77 -9.79
C ASN A 183 -6.04 6.32 -9.98
N TYR A 184 -5.45 6.75 -8.87
CA TYR A 184 -4.11 7.32 -8.82
C TYR A 184 -3.34 6.74 -7.64
N ALA A 185 -2.07 6.41 -7.87
CA ALA A 185 -1.08 6.15 -6.83
C ALA A 185 0.21 6.89 -7.20
N SER A 186 0.83 7.58 -6.24
CA SER A 186 2.14 8.22 -6.45
C SER A 186 3.24 7.17 -6.61
N ALA A 187 4.39 7.58 -7.13
CA ALA A 187 5.57 6.72 -7.21
C ALA A 187 5.98 6.20 -5.82
N PHE A 188 6.47 4.97 -5.77
CA PHE A 188 6.94 4.33 -4.55
C PHE A 188 8.10 3.36 -4.84
N ILE A 189 8.88 3.02 -3.80
CA ILE A 189 9.95 2.02 -3.90
C ILE A 189 9.32 0.62 -3.98
N ASP A 190 9.64 -0.15 -5.01
CA ASP A 190 9.20 -1.53 -5.19
C ASP A 190 10.23 -2.54 -4.68
N GLU A 191 11.46 -2.43 -5.15
CA GLU A 191 12.59 -3.25 -4.71
C GLU A 191 13.71 -2.38 -4.17
N MET A 192 14.34 -2.83 -3.09
CA MET A 192 15.52 -2.20 -2.52
C MET A 192 16.79 -2.88 -3.03
N GLY A 193 17.66 -2.10 -3.66
CA GLY A 193 18.98 -2.54 -4.10
C GLY A 193 20.04 -2.49 -3.00
N SER A 194 21.26 -2.99 -3.29
CA SER A 194 22.42 -2.91 -2.39
C SER A 194 22.88 -1.47 -2.13
N GLU A 195 22.54 -0.55 -3.01
CA GLU A 195 22.75 0.89 -2.90
C GLU A 195 21.49 1.63 -3.36
N LYS A 196 21.30 2.87 -2.89
CA LYS A 196 20.16 3.71 -3.25
C LYS A 196 19.99 3.86 -4.77
N PHE A 197 21.06 3.87 -5.51
CA PHE A 197 21.06 3.95 -6.98
C PHE A 197 20.37 2.75 -7.65
N TYR A 198 20.35 1.59 -6.99
CA TYR A 198 19.73 0.36 -7.51
C TYR A 198 18.32 0.12 -6.97
N ASP A 199 17.76 1.04 -6.19
CA ASP A 199 16.36 0.96 -5.80
C ASP A 199 15.47 1.05 -7.04
N ARG A 200 14.54 0.11 -7.16
CA ARG A 200 13.55 0.14 -8.23
C ARG A 200 12.31 0.88 -7.76
N TYR A 201 11.89 1.87 -8.51
CA TYR A 201 10.68 2.64 -8.26
C TYR A 201 9.59 2.25 -9.25
N TYR A 202 8.36 2.12 -8.77
CA TYR A 202 7.20 2.25 -9.63
C TYR A 202 6.90 3.72 -9.84
N ASP A 203 6.73 4.11 -11.10
CA ASP A 203 6.24 5.44 -11.45
C ASP A 203 4.79 5.62 -10.99
N ALA A 204 4.34 6.87 -10.94
CA ALA A 204 2.96 7.17 -10.61
C ALA A 204 1.99 6.47 -11.58
N VAL A 205 1.04 5.73 -11.01
CA VAL A 205 0.06 4.96 -11.79
C VAL A 205 -1.25 5.73 -11.87
N ASN A 206 -1.71 5.93 -13.10
CA ASN A 206 -3.00 6.54 -13.40
C ASN A 206 -3.76 5.63 -14.36
N TYR A 207 -4.99 5.27 -14.00
CA TYR A 207 -5.86 4.57 -14.93
C TYR A 207 -7.31 4.98 -14.77
N MET A 208 -8.06 4.93 -15.86
CA MET A 208 -9.47 5.24 -15.93
C MET A 208 -10.24 4.03 -16.44
N LEU A 209 -11.32 3.70 -15.78
CA LEU A 209 -12.22 2.62 -16.12
C LEU A 209 -13.64 3.16 -16.33
N SER A 210 -14.29 2.74 -17.41
CA SER A 210 -15.72 3.00 -17.67
C SER A 210 -16.49 1.68 -17.67
N LEU A 211 -17.60 1.63 -16.94
CA LEU A 211 -18.51 0.49 -16.90
C LEU A 211 -19.93 0.94 -17.23
N ILE A 212 -20.59 0.24 -18.15
CA ILE A 212 -21.99 0.45 -18.51
C ILE A 212 -22.73 -0.87 -18.30
N HIS A 213 -23.81 -0.84 -17.51
CA HIS A 213 -24.69 -1.98 -17.28
C HIS A 213 -26.12 -1.61 -17.62
N ILE A 214 -26.81 -2.52 -18.32
CA ILE A 214 -28.23 -2.37 -18.69
C ILE A 214 -28.96 -3.63 -18.17
N SER A 215 -29.94 -3.45 -17.30
CA SER A 215 -30.77 -4.50 -16.72
C SER A 215 -32.24 -4.34 -17.09
#